data_a50def7f62bbefa401df20a1e6d46b1e
#
_entry.id   a50def7f62bbefa401df20a1e6d46b1e
#
_cell.length_a   1.000
_cell.length_b   1.000
_cell.length_c   1.000
_cell.angle_alpha   90.00
_cell.angle_beta   90.00
_cell.angle_gamma   90.00
#
_symmetry.space_group_name_H-M   'P 1'
#
loop_
_entity.id
_entity.type
_entity.pdbx_description
1 polymer ?
#
loop_
_entity_poly.entity_id
_entity_poly.type
_entity_poly.pdbx_seq_one_letter_code
_entity_poly.pdbx_strand_id
1 'polypeptide(L)'
;YGPTDLKVDIDEEDYGAYLNWLTHADATLTFPQTVFIRYTLQEPGVADAAAEGYKRWFVARLKLLEATLNDREYLCSNRFTIADICVSYAIYLAGTLGIEQAFKPNIKRWTDMLFEREAFKKIIAYKYDGPGPSGPEELK
;
A
#
# COMPACT_ATOMS: atom_id res chain seq x y z
N TYR A 1 -3.56 23.07 -11.85
CA TYR A 1 -2.98 22.34 -10.71
C TYR A 1 -1.99 23.28 -10.02
N GLY A 2 -2.21 23.61 -8.74
CA GLY A 2 -1.38 24.52 -7.96
C GLY A 2 -0.22 23.80 -7.25
N PRO A 3 0.66 24.54 -6.59
CA PRO A 3 1.69 23.99 -5.73
C PRO A 3 1.03 23.19 -4.58
N THR A 4 1.70 22.12 -4.15
CA THR A 4 1.24 21.26 -3.04
C THR A 4 2.42 20.73 -2.25
N ASP A 5 2.29 20.70 -0.94
CA ASP A 5 3.27 20.11 -0.02
C ASP A 5 3.28 18.56 -0.08
N LEU A 6 2.33 17.95 -0.82
CA LEU A 6 2.25 16.50 -0.96
C LEU A 6 3.30 15.93 -1.92
N LYS A 7 3.94 16.74 -2.75
CA LYS A 7 5.06 16.31 -3.60
C LYS A 7 6.39 16.62 -2.93
N VAL A 8 7.43 15.93 -3.38
CA VAL A 8 8.82 16.28 -3.12
C VAL A 8 9.37 16.89 -4.40
N ASP A 9 9.97 18.08 -4.33
CA ASP A 9 10.50 18.77 -5.47
C ASP A 9 11.87 18.22 -5.89
N ILE A 10 12.25 18.47 -7.16
CA ILE A 10 13.46 17.87 -7.75
C ILE A 10 14.77 18.31 -7.06
N ASP A 11 14.76 19.44 -6.41
CA ASP A 11 15.88 20.01 -5.66
C ASP A 11 15.92 19.58 -4.18
N GLU A 12 14.92 18.84 -3.71
CA GLU A 12 14.92 18.27 -2.35
C GLU A 12 15.77 16.98 -2.29
N GLU A 13 16.47 16.79 -1.17
CA GLU A 13 17.35 15.63 -0.95
C GLU A 13 16.64 14.29 -1.14
N ASP A 14 15.39 14.18 -0.69
CA ASP A 14 14.61 12.94 -0.75
C ASP A 14 13.89 12.71 -2.11
N TYR A 15 14.11 13.54 -3.14
CA TYR A 15 13.41 13.41 -4.43
C TYR A 15 13.57 12.01 -5.07
N GLY A 16 14.78 11.47 -5.07
CA GLY A 16 15.03 10.12 -5.60
C GLY A 16 14.34 9.03 -4.79
N ALA A 17 14.34 9.14 -3.45
CA ALA A 17 13.62 8.24 -2.56
C ALA A 17 12.11 8.34 -2.78
N TYR A 18 11.58 9.54 -2.96
CA TYR A 18 10.17 9.79 -3.27
C TYR A 18 9.71 9.08 -4.55
N LEU A 19 10.44 9.23 -5.64
CA LEU A 19 10.13 8.52 -6.90
C LEU A 19 10.19 7.00 -6.73
N ASN A 20 11.19 6.52 -5.98
CA ASN A 20 11.30 5.10 -5.67
C ASN A 20 10.09 4.58 -4.87
N TRP A 21 9.64 5.32 -3.86
CA TRP A 21 8.47 4.91 -3.07
C TRP A 21 7.18 4.89 -3.88
N LEU A 22 6.97 5.82 -4.82
CA LEU A 22 5.81 5.80 -5.71
C LEU A 22 5.76 4.51 -6.55
N THR A 23 6.88 4.16 -7.19
CA THR A 23 6.96 2.95 -8.01
C THR A 23 6.98 1.67 -7.17
N HIS A 24 7.62 1.71 -5.99
CA HIS A 24 7.67 0.59 -5.05
C HIS A 24 6.27 0.24 -4.50
N ALA A 25 5.44 1.25 -4.23
CA ALA A 25 4.07 1.03 -3.77
C ALA A 25 3.26 0.19 -4.75
N ASP A 26 3.35 0.49 -6.04
CA ASP A 26 2.61 -0.22 -7.08
C ASP A 26 3.28 -1.56 -7.46
N ALA A 27 4.49 -1.49 -8.02
CA ALA A 27 5.15 -2.64 -8.62
C ALA A 27 5.65 -3.67 -7.59
N THR A 28 5.96 -3.24 -6.36
CA THR A 28 6.61 -4.11 -5.38
C THR A 28 5.69 -4.52 -4.23
N LEU A 29 4.80 -3.62 -3.79
CA LEU A 29 3.90 -3.89 -2.67
C LEU A 29 2.49 -4.28 -3.13
N THR A 30 1.89 -3.58 -4.08
CA THR A 30 0.51 -3.87 -4.52
C THR A 30 0.44 -5.06 -5.47
N PHE A 31 1.34 -5.16 -6.44
CA PHE A 31 1.33 -6.23 -7.43
C PHE A 31 1.34 -7.66 -6.82
N PRO A 32 2.19 -8.03 -5.86
CA PRO A 32 2.14 -9.37 -5.26
C PRO A 32 0.82 -9.67 -4.56
N GLN A 33 0.17 -8.66 -4.01
CA GLN A 33 -1.15 -8.82 -3.39
C GLN A 33 -2.24 -9.09 -4.44
N THR A 34 -2.15 -8.52 -5.64
CA THR A 34 -3.06 -8.80 -6.75
C THR A 34 -3.04 -10.29 -7.12
N VAL A 35 -1.84 -10.89 -7.18
CA VAL A 35 -1.71 -12.33 -7.45
C VAL A 35 -2.25 -13.17 -6.28
N PHE A 36 -1.99 -12.76 -5.04
CA PHE A 36 -2.54 -13.40 -3.85
C PHE A 36 -4.07 -13.37 -3.88
N ILE A 37 -4.69 -12.21 -4.11
CA ILE A 37 -6.15 -12.04 -4.22
C ILE A 37 -6.71 -12.95 -5.31
N ARG A 38 -6.10 -12.97 -6.48
CA ARG A 38 -6.58 -13.79 -7.59
C ARG A 38 -6.74 -15.24 -7.19
N TYR A 39 -5.71 -15.86 -6.63
CA TYR A 39 -5.71 -17.30 -6.35
C TYR A 39 -6.28 -17.68 -4.98
N THR A 40 -6.58 -16.71 -4.11
CA THR A 40 -7.26 -16.99 -2.83
C THR A 40 -8.76 -16.68 -2.86
N LEU A 41 -9.18 -15.63 -3.61
CA LEU A 41 -10.55 -15.14 -3.59
C LEU A 41 -11.31 -15.38 -4.94
N GLN A 42 -10.63 -15.20 -6.07
CA GLN A 42 -11.28 -15.29 -7.38
C GLN A 42 -11.18 -16.69 -7.99
N GLU A 43 -10.03 -17.34 -7.87
CA GLU A 43 -9.75 -18.67 -8.44
C GLU A 43 -9.13 -19.58 -7.36
N PRO A 44 -9.82 -19.83 -6.23
CA PRO A 44 -9.24 -20.62 -5.13
C PRO A 44 -8.96 -22.08 -5.57
N GLY A 45 -7.82 -22.61 -5.13
CA GLY A 45 -7.38 -23.95 -5.47
C GLY A 45 -6.68 -24.11 -6.81
N VAL A 46 -6.69 -23.07 -7.67
CA VAL A 46 -6.04 -23.14 -9.00
C VAL A 46 -4.53 -23.02 -8.92
N ALA A 47 -4.02 -22.15 -8.04
CA ALA A 47 -2.60 -21.91 -7.90
C ALA A 47 -2.20 -21.48 -6.47
N ASP A 48 -2.57 -22.26 -5.47
CA ASP A 48 -2.33 -21.95 -4.05
C ASP A 48 -0.84 -21.74 -3.74
N ALA A 49 0.04 -22.53 -4.36
CA ALA A 49 1.48 -22.36 -4.20
C ALA A 49 1.99 -21.00 -4.71
N ALA A 50 1.39 -20.47 -5.78
CA ALA A 50 1.69 -19.14 -6.28
C ALA A 50 1.19 -18.07 -5.32
N ALA A 51 -0.06 -18.19 -4.81
CA ALA A 51 -0.60 -17.28 -3.82
C ALA A 51 0.33 -17.16 -2.60
N GLU A 52 0.70 -18.29 -2.00
CA GLU A 52 1.62 -18.30 -0.86
C GLU A 52 3.03 -17.79 -1.22
N GLY A 53 3.52 -18.03 -2.43
CA GLY A 53 4.77 -17.50 -2.92
C GLY A 53 4.77 -15.97 -2.98
N TYR A 54 3.72 -15.38 -3.54
CA TYR A 54 3.58 -13.93 -3.65
C TYR A 54 3.30 -13.24 -2.32
N LYS A 55 2.57 -13.89 -1.40
CA LYS A 55 2.43 -13.44 -0.01
C LYS A 55 3.79 -13.34 0.68
N ARG A 56 4.63 -14.41 0.60
CA ARG A 56 5.99 -14.38 1.15
C ARG A 56 6.85 -13.29 0.51
N TRP A 57 6.71 -13.09 -0.79
CA TRP A 57 7.42 -12.02 -1.48
C TRP A 57 7.03 -10.65 -0.94
N PHE A 58 5.72 -10.34 -0.84
CA PHE A 58 5.23 -9.11 -0.22
C PHE A 58 5.83 -8.89 1.17
N VAL A 59 5.72 -9.87 2.06
CA VAL A 59 6.25 -9.79 3.43
C VAL A 59 7.76 -9.51 3.45
N ALA A 60 8.52 -10.13 2.55
CA ALA A 60 9.95 -9.88 2.45
C ALA A 60 10.30 -8.43 2.06
N ARG A 61 9.44 -7.75 1.28
CA ARG A 61 9.63 -6.36 0.85
C ARG A 61 9.31 -5.34 1.94
N LEU A 62 8.55 -5.72 2.97
CA LEU A 62 8.30 -4.87 4.13
C LEU A 62 9.57 -4.52 4.92
N LYS A 63 10.69 -5.24 4.72
CA LYS A 63 11.96 -4.93 5.39
C LYS A 63 12.48 -3.54 5.07
N LEU A 64 12.35 -3.09 3.81
CA LEU A 64 12.78 -1.75 3.43
C LEU A 64 11.91 -0.70 4.11
N LEU A 65 10.61 -0.88 4.11
CA LEU A 65 9.66 0.03 4.76
C LEU A 65 9.94 0.14 6.26
N GLU A 66 10.08 -0.99 6.94
CA GLU A 66 10.40 -1.03 8.37
C GLU A 66 11.72 -0.30 8.70
N ALA A 67 12.76 -0.52 7.89
CA ALA A 67 14.06 0.12 8.09
C ALA A 67 13.99 1.63 7.84
N THR A 68 13.28 2.08 6.82
CA THR A 68 13.12 3.51 6.52
C THR A 68 12.38 4.23 7.65
N LEU A 69 11.37 3.60 8.23
CA LEU A 69 10.56 4.18 9.30
C LEU A 69 11.21 4.11 10.69
N ASN A 70 12.41 3.53 10.82
CA ASN A 70 13.11 3.44 12.10
C ASN A 70 13.37 4.82 12.70
N ASP A 71 13.86 5.75 11.88
CA ASP A 71 14.28 7.09 12.29
C ASP A 71 13.44 8.21 11.65
N ARG A 72 12.33 7.85 11.00
CA ARG A 72 11.48 8.78 10.26
C ARG A 72 10.02 8.65 10.67
N GLU A 73 9.34 9.78 10.71
CA GLU A 73 7.87 9.83 10.88
C GLU A 73 7.14 9.61 9.55
N TYR A 74 7.70 10.14 8.45
CA TYR A 74 7.20 10.00 7.08
C TYR A 74 8.28 9.44 6.16
N LEU A 75 7.87 8.94 4.99
CA LEU A 75 8.79 8.29 4.05
C LEU A 75 9.80 9.25 3.42
N CYS A 76 9.39 10.50 3.20
CA CYS A 76 10.21 11.51 2.52
C CYS A 76 10.07 12.89 3.16
N SER A 77 11.13 13.69 3.10
CA SER A 77 11.16 15.14 3.41
C SER A 77 10.56 15.53 4.77
N ASN A 78 10.53 14.61 5.72
CA ASN A 78 9.98 14.80 7.06
C ASN A 78 8.56 15.38 7.09
N ARG A 79 7.74 15.09 6.06
CA ARG A 79 6.34 15.50 5.95
C ARG A 79 5.51 14.46 5.22
N PHE A 80 4.21 14.52 5.41
CA PHE A 80 3.26 13.68 4.68
C PHE A 80 3.24 14.02 3.19
N THR A 81 3.48 13.01 2.35
CA THR A 81 3.56 13.14 0.89
C THR A 81 2.70 12.10 0.17
N ILE A 82 2.63 12.18 -1.17
CA ILE A 82 1.97 11.15 -1.98
C ILE A 82 2.64 9.77 -1.80
N ALA A 83 3.93 9.71 -1.49
CA ALA A 83 4.61 8.45 -1.18
C ALA A 83 3.95 7.74 0.02
N ASP A 84 3.63 8.49 1.09
CA ASP A 84 2.92 7.94 2.24
C ASP A 84 1.51 7.47 1.88
N ILE A 85 0.81 8.19 1.01
CA ILE A 85 -0.52 7.80 0.54
C ILE A 85 -0.45 6.47 -0.23
N CYS A 86 0.44 6.36 -1.21
CA CYS A 86 0.55 5.18 -2.07
C CYS A 86 0.99 3.94 -1.29
N VAL A 87 2.00 4.08 -0.42
CA VAL A 87 2.50 2.95 0.38
C VAL A 87 1.49 2.55 1.45
N SER A 88 0.83 3.52 2.14
CA SER A 88 -0.17 3.19 3.16
C SER A 88 -1.39 2.46 2.58
N TYR A 89 -1.77 2.75 1.34
CA TYR A 89 -2.81 1.97 0.64
C TYR A 89 -2.40 0.49 0.50
N ALA A 90 -1.16 0.21 0.09
CA ALA A 90 -0.70 -1.17 -0.04
C ALA A 90 -0.66 -1.91 1.32
N ILE A 91 -0.33 -1.20 2.41
CA ILE A 91 -0.36 -1.77 3.76
C ILE A 91 -1.80 -1.96 4.26
N TYR A 92 -2.71 -1.02 3.98
CA TYR A 92 -4.13 -1.16 4.27
C TYR A 92 -4.72 -2.39 3.56
N LEU A 93 -4.45 -2.56 2.27
CA LEU A 93 -4.90 -3.72 1.50
C LEU A 93 -4.37 -5.03 2.11
N ALA A 94 -3.10 -5.09 2.50
CA ALA A 94 -2.53 -6.26 3.16
C ALA A 94 -3.23 -6.59 4.50
N GLY A 95 -3.63 -5.57 5.27
CA GLY A 95 -4.44 -5.73 6.47
C GLY A 95 -5.79 -6.38 6.17
N THR A 96 -6.50 -5.92 5.14
CA THR A 96 -7.79 -6.51 4.73
C THR A 96 -7.66 -7.95 4.23
N LEU A 97 -6.47 -8.37 3.83
CA LEU A 97 -6.15 -9.74 3.39
C LEU A 97 -5.64 -10.65 4.54
N GLY A 98 -5.63 -10.16 5.80
CA GLY A 98 -5.18 -10.92 6.95
C GLY A 98 -3.66 -11.10 7.03
N ILE A 99 -2.89 -10.17 6.45
CA ILE A 99 -1.41 -10.22 6.44
C ILE A 99 -0.80 -9.30 7.52
N GLU A 100 -1.61 -8.62 8.31
CA GLU A 100 -1.18 -7.63 9.31
C GLU A 100 -0.25 -8.20 10.40
N GLN A 101 -0.28 -9.53 10.65
CA GLN A 101 0.63 -10.16 11.61
C GLN A 101 2.09 -10.06 11.19
N ALA A 102 2.36 -9.83 9.90
CA ALA A 102 3.70 -9.63 9.37
C ALA A 102 4.24 -8.21 9.58
N PHE A 103 3.40 -7.26 10.01
CA PHE A 103 3.81 -5.87 10.20
C PHE A 103 4.64 -5.72 11.46
N LYS A 104 5.80 -5.11 11.30
CA LYS A 104 6.74 -4.81 12.37
C LYS A 104 6.38 -3.48 13.07
N PRO A 105 6.98 -3.18 14.23
CA PRO A 105 6.58 -2.06 15.07
C PRO A 105 6.58 -0.69 14.37
N ASN A 106 7.58 -0.38 13.54
CA ASN A 106 7.64 0.92 12.87
C ASN A 106 6.54 1.06 11.81
N ILE A 107 6.26 -0.01 11.05
CA ILE A 107 5.15 -0.05 10.10
C ILE A 107 3.83 0.16 10.85
N LYS A 108 3.59 -0.55 11.96
CA LYS A 108 2.38 -0.38 12.77
C LYS A 108 2.22 1.03 13.27
N ARG A 109 3.25 1.59 13.92
CA ARG A 109 3.25 2.98 14.40
C ARG A 109 2.89 3.97 13.30
N TRP A 110 3.51 3.82 12.13
CA TRP A 110 3.32 4.70 10.98
C TRP A 110 1.91 4.55 10.39
N THR A 111 1.39 3.34 10.23
CA THR A 111 0.03 3.11 9.75
C THR A 111 -1.01 3.63 10.73
N ASP A 112 -0.85 3.41 12.02
CA ASP A 112 -1.76 3.92 13.05
C ASP A 112 -1.85 5.44 12.97
N MET A 113 -0.70 6.12 12.86
CA MET A 113 -0.65 7.58 12.70
C MET A 113 -1.36 8.06 11.42
N LEU A 114 -1.14 7.40 10.29
CA LEU A 114 -1.77 7.81 9.02
C LEU A 114 -3.26 7.52 8.99
N PHE A 115 -3.70 6.41 9.58
CA PHE A 115 -5.10 6.00 9.58
C PHE A 115 -5.97 6.84 10.51
N GLU A 116 -5.37 7.56 11.45
CA GLU A 116 -6.06 8.57 12.26
C GLU A 116 -6.40 9.87 11.50
N ARG A 117 -5.82 10.09 10.31
CA ARG A 117 -6.11 11.27 9.49
C ARG A 117 -7.57 11.29 9.04
N GLU A 118 -8.22 12.45 9.16
CA GLU A 118 -9.64 12.62 8.82
C GLU A 118 -9.98 12.22 7.38
N ALA A 119 -9.08 12.48 6.42
CA ALA A 119 -9.26 12.09 5.04
C ALA A 119 -9.28 10.55 4.88
N PHE A 120 -8.43 9.85 5.62
CA PHE A 120 -8.39 8.39 5.61
C PHE A 120 -9.66 7.79 6.22
N LYS A 121 -10.08 8.30 7.39
CA LYS A 121 -11.33 7.89 8.06
C LYS A 121 -12.55 8.09 7.16
N LYS A 122 -12.61 9.20 6.43
CA LYS A 122 -13.70 9.47 5.47
C LYS A 122 -13.73 8.46 4.32
N ILE A 123 -12.56 8.11 3.76
CA ILE A 123 -12.48 7.12 2.66
C ILE A 123 -12.91 5.74 3.14
N ILE A 124 -12.46 5.30 4.31
CA ILE A 124 -12.83 4.01 4.89
C ILE A 124 -14.32 3.94 5.23
N ALA A 125 -14.89 5.03 5.73
CA ALA A 125 -16.31 5.12 6.04
C ALA A 125 -17.20 5.24 4.78
N TYR A 126 -16.61 5.58 3.63
CA TYR A 126 -17.35 5.72 2.38
C TYR A 126 -17.79 4.35 1.88
N LYS A 127 -19.11 4.14 1.86
CA LYS A 127 -19.73 2.98 1.24
C LYS A 127 -20.01 3.31 -0.22
N TYR A 128 -19.44 2.51 -1.10
CA TYR A 128 -19.74 2.62 -2.53
C TYR A 128 -21.13 2.04 -2.81
N ASP A 129 -22.11 2.92 -3.09
CA ASP A 129 -23.48 2.55 -3.44
C ASP A 129 -23.71 2.43 -4.96
N GLY A 130 -22.65 2.50 -5.76
CA GLY A 130 -22.72 2.32 -7.21
C GLY A 130 -22.90 0.86 -7.63
N PRO A 131 -23.20 0.60 -8.91
CA PRO A 131 -23.18 -0.76 -9.44
C PRO A 131 -21.82 -1.38 -9.15
N GLY A 132 -21.81 -2.58 -8.59
CA GLY A 132 -20.59 -3.33 -8.36
C GLY A 132 -19.77 -3.46 -9.66
N PRO A 133 -18.49 -3.82 -9.59
CA PRO A 133 -17.73 -4.10 -10.81
C PRO A 133 -18.51 -5.11 -11.62
N SER A 134 -18.76 -4.78 -12.90
CA SER A 134 -19.45 -5.66 -13.85
C SER A 134 -18.83 -7.05 -13.74
N GLY A 135 -19.67 -8.04 -13.50
CA GLY A 135 -19.23 -9.42 -13.41
C GLY A 135 -18.62 -9.90 -14.75
N PRO A 136 -17.99 -11.08 -14.77
CA PRO A 136 -17.35 -11.62 -15.99
C PRO A 136 -18.27 -11.73 -17.22
N GLU A 137 -19.58 -11.64 -17.03
CA GLU A 137 -20.58 -11.74 -18.11
C GLU A 137 -20.65 -10.49 -18.98
N GLU A 138 -20.24 -9.31 -18.50
CA GLU A 138 -20.26 -8.06 -19.29
C GLU A 138 -18.96 -7.80 -20.07
N LEU A 139 -17.96 -8.68 -19.94
CA LEU A 139 -16.69 -8.61 -20.65
C LEU A 139 -16.60 -9.58 -21.85
N LYS A 140 -17.74 -10.13 -22.30
CA LYS A 140 -17.81 -11.01 -23.50
C LYS A 140 -18.19 -10.23 -24.74
#